data_3ebab245b9bcb6c486afaa462c58607d
#
_entry.id   3ebab245b9bcb6c486afaa462c58607d
#
_cell.length_a   1.000
_cell.length_b   1.000
_cell.length_c   1.000
_cell.angle_alpha   90.00
_cell.angle_beta   90.00
_cell.angle_gamma   90.00
#
_symmetry.space_group_name_H-M   'P 1'
#
loop_
_entity.id
_entity.type
_entity.pdbx_description
1 polymer ?
#
loop_
_entity_poly.entity_id
_entity_poly.type
_entity_poly.pdbx_seq_one_letter_code
_entity_poly.pdbx_strand_id
1 'polypeptide(L)'
;MKIAVTGKGGVGKTTFAATLARLYAEEGRHVLAADVDPGLALGFSEEELDTIVPISKMRKLVEERTGAGPDNQYYKINPKVDDIPDAYGKVCNGVKLLVLGTVETGGAGCVCPEHVMLRRIINNLVLHRGDVVVLDMEAGLEHMGRGTTEGMDQFIVVIEPGSRSVQTYKNVKRLAKDLGVKQVHVVANKIRDEKDEEFVKTHIPAEDLLGFIHYNTEIMDA
;
A
#
# COMPACT_ATOMS: atom_id res chain seq x y z
N MET A 1 -4.83 -8.43 -10.15
CA MET A 1 -3.94 -8.87 -9.04
C MET A 1 -3.79 -7.71 -8.06
N LYS A 2 -3.97 -7.97 -6.76
CA LYS A 2 -3.83 -6.95 -5.70
C LYS A 2 -2.63 -7.30 -4.81
N ILE A 3 -1.65 -6.43 -4.79
CA ILE A 3 -0.39 -6.58 -4.07
C ILE A 3 -0.32 -5.52 -2.97
N ALA A 4 -0.10 -5.94 -1.74
CA ALA A 4 0.21 -5.02 -0.64
C ALA A 4 1.71 -5.09 -0.34
N VAL A 5 2.39 -3.96 -0.46
CA VAL A 5 3.80 -3.80 -0.08
C VAL A 5 3.85 -3.27 1.34
N THR A 6 4.56 -3.93 2.21
CA THR A 6 4.67 -3.55 3.63
C THR A 6 6.09 -3.78 4.16
N GLY A 7 6.36 -3.33 5.36
CA GLY A 7 7.68 -3.44 5.99
C GLY A 7 7.90 -2.31 6.99
N LYS A 8 9.00 -2.34 7.69
CA LYS A 8 9.37 -1.31 8.68
C LYS A 8 9.56 0.06 8.02
N GLY A 9 9.43 1.15 8.79
CA GLY A 9 9.77 2.50 8.32
C GLY A 9 11.21 2.57 7.81
N GLY A 10 11.42 3.26 6.67
CA GLY A 10 12.74 3.51 6.10
C GLY A 10 13.39 2.37 5.33
N VAL A 11 12.73 1.19 5.17
CA VAL A 11 13.31 0.05 4.42
C VAL A 11 13.22 0.19 2.89
N GLY A 12 12.58 1.24 2.37
CA GLY A 12 12.41 1.47 0.93
C GLY A 12 11.15 0.87 0.33
N LYS A 13 10.08 0.73 1.12
CA LYS A 13 8.77 0.23 0.64
C LYS A 13 8.21 1.03 -0.51
N THR A 14 8.13 2.34 -0.33
CA THR A 14 7.56 3.28 -1.31
C THR A 14 8.31 3.24 -2.64
N THR A 15 9.65 3.28 -2.59
CA THR A 15 10.49 3.13 -3.79
C THR A 15 10.25 1.80 -4.48
N PHE A 16 10.17 0.71 -3.71
CA PHE A 16 9.89 -0.62 -4.25
C PHE A 16 8.49 -0.70 -4.86
N ALA A 17 7.46 -0.21 -4.17
CA ALA A 17 6.08 -0.23 -4.64
C ALA A 17 5.91 0.60 -5.92
N ALA A 18 6.48 1.79 -5.97
CA ALA A 18 6.45 2.65 -7.15
C ALA A 18 7.18 2.03 -8.34
N THR A 19 8.38 1.46 -8.12
CA THR A 19 9.14 0.77 -9.16
C THR A 19 8.36 -0.44 -9.69
N LEU A 20 7.77 -1.24 -8.80
CA LEU A 20 6.95 -2.39 -9.17
C LEU A 20 5.74 -1.97 -10.01
N ALA A 21 5.06 -0.89 -9.62
CA ALA A 21 3.93 -0.33 -10.35
C ALA A 21 4.34 0.12 -11.76
N ARG A 22 5.47 0.82 -11.89
CA ARG A 22 6.01 1.25 -13.19
C ARG A 22 6.37 0.07 -14.09
N LEU A 23 7.05 -0.95 -13.57
CA LEU A 23 7.40 -2.14 -14.35
C LEU A 23 6.17 -2.85 -14.91
N TYR A 24 5.10 -3.00 -14.12
CA TYR A 24 3.84 -3.55 -14.63
C TYR A 24 3.19 -2.65 -15.68
N ALA A 25 3.28 -1.34 -15.56
CA ALA A 25 2.77 -0.41 -16.58
C ALA A 25 3.58 -0.50 -17.88
N GLU A 26 4.90 -0.65 -17.79
CA GLU A 26 5.79 -0.87 -18.94
C GLU A 26 5.49 -2.21 -19.65
N GLU A 27 5.01 -3.23 -18.93
CA GLU A 27 4.49 -4.48 -19.49
C GLU A 27 3.10 -4.33 -20.15
N GLY A 28 2.55 -3.12 -20.21
CA GLY A 28 1.23 -2.83 -20.79
C GLY A 28 0.05 -3.20 -19.90
N ARG A 29 0.25 -3.37 -18.60
CA ARG A 29 -0.82 -3.60 -17.64
C ARG A 29 -1.50 -2.30 -17.24
N HIS A 30 -2.79 -2.35 -16.95
CA HIS A 30 -3.46 -1.26 -16.24
C HIS A 30 -3.09 -1.34 -14.77
N VAL A 31 -2.41 -0.31 -14.27
CA VAL A 31 -1.88 -0.27 -12.91
C VAL A 31 -2.51 0.84 -12.11
N LEU A 32 -3.03 0.50 -10.95
CA LEU A 32 -3.46 1.44 -9.93
C LEU A 32 -2.52 1.34 -8.72
N ALA A 33 -1.79 2.41 -8.44
CA ALA A 33 -1.06 2.58 -7.20
C ALA A 33 -1.95 3.33 -6.21
N ALA A 34 -2.12 2.77 -5.02
CA ALA A 34 -2.90 3.42 -3.98
C ALA A 34 -2.07 3.49 -2.71
N ASP A 35 -1.91 4.72 -2.19
CA ASP A 35 -1.29 4.96 -0.90
C ASP A 35 -1.20 6.40 -0.44
N VAL A 36 -0.39 6.50 0.62
CA VAL A 36 -0.18 7.70 1.41
C VAL A 36 0.77 8.68 0.72
N ASP A 37 1.86 8.24 0.07
CA ASP A 37 2.82 9.14 -0.60
C ASP A 37 3.81 8.52 -1.62
N PRO A 38 3.40 7.78 -2.64
CA PRO A 38 4.32 7.24 -3.65
C PRO A 38 4.61 8.21 -4.80
N GLY A 39 4.11 9.44 -4.73
CA GLY A 39 4.04 10.32 -5.89
C GLY A 39 5.38 10.64 -6.52
N LEU A 40 6.37 11.07 -5.74
CA LEU A 40 7.70 11.38 -6.24
C LEU A 40 8.37 10.16 -6.88
N ALA A 41 8.29 9.00 -6.21
CA ALA A 41 8.87 7.76 -6.72
C ALA A 41 8.17 7.24 -8.01
N LEU A 42 6.95 7.67 -8.30
CA LEU A 42 6.25 7.42 -9.57
C LEU A 42 6.63 8.42 -10.67
N GLY A 43 7.30 9.52 -10.30
CA GLY A 43 7.76 10.55 -11.23
C GLY A 43 6.82 11.74 -11.37
N PHE A 44 5.90 11.96 -10.42
CA PHE A 44 5.19 13.22 -10.32
C PHE A 44 6.12 14.32 -9.83
N SER A 45 5.95 15.54 -10.32
CA SER A 45 6.62 16.71 -9.76
C SER A 45 6.00 17.12 -8.41
N GLU A 46 6.74 17.85 -7.59
CA GLU A 46 6.20 18.41 -6.34
C GLU A 46 4.97 19.27 -6.60
N GLU A 47 4.99 20.09 -7.66
CA GLU A 47 3.87 20.94 -8.06
C GLU A 47 2.61 20.12 -8.40
N GLU A 48 2.76 18.98 -9.07
CA GLU A 48 1.65 18.07 -9.38
C GLU A 48 1.11 17.42 -8.10
N LEU A 49 1.99 17.01 -7.20
CA LEU A 49 1.60 16.39 -5.93
C LEU A 49 0.84 17.35 -5.03
N ASP A 50 1.23 18.62 -4.98
CA ASP A 50 0.53 19.66 -4.22
C ASP A 50 -0.92 19.88 -4.70
N THR A 51 -1.23 19.49 -5.93
CA THR A 51 -2.61 19.55 -6.46
C THR A 51 -3.46 18.34 -6.04
N ILE A 52 -2.85 17.28 -5.56
CA ILE A 52 -3.55 16.04 -5.20
C ILE A 52 -4.07 16.14 -3.77
N VAL A 53 -5.39 16.22 -3.64
CA VAL A 53 -6.04 16.18 -2.33
C VAL A 53 -6.26 14.71 -1.94
N PRO A 54 -5.73 14.23 -0.81
CA PRO A 54 -6.01 12.89 -0.32
C PRO A 54 -7.51 12.65 -0.08
N ILE A 55 -8.00 11.48 -0.42
CA ILE A 55 -9.43 11.12 -0.28
C ILE A 55 -9.91 11.33 1.16
N SER A 56 -9.09 10.98 2.17
CA SER A 56 -9.42 11.17 3.59
C SER A 56 -9.70 12.64 3.96
N LYS A 57 -9.13 13.60 3.22
CA LYS A 57 -9.32 15.04 3.44
C LYS A 57 -10.48 15.63 2.65
N MET A 58 -11.09 14.88 1.74
CA MET A 58 -12.24 15.32 0.93
C MET A 58 -13.55 15.21 1.71
N ARG A 59 -13.75 16.04 2.73
CA ARG A 59 -14.92 15.97 3.62
C ARG A 59 -16.26 15.90 2.89
N LYS A 60 -16.46 16.76 1.90
CA LYS A 60 -17.72 16.78 1.12
C LYS A 60 -17.97 15.45 0.41
N LEU A 61 -16.94 14.84 -0.16
CA LEU A 61 -17.03 13.53 -0.81
C LEU A 61 -17.36 12.43 0.22
N VAL A 62 -16.70 12.44 1.38
CA VAL A 62 -16.97 11.49 2.46
C VAL A 62 -18.42 11.62 2.95
N GLU A 63 -18.89 12.84 3.22
CA GLU A 63 -20.26 13.12 3.65
C GLU A 63 -21.29 12.68 2.58
N GLU A 64 -21.07 13.03 1.31
CA GLU A 64 -21.95 12.62 0.21
C GLU A 64 -22.08 11.12 0.09
N ARG A 65 -20.96 10.40 0.13
CA ARG A 65 -20.94 8.95 -0.09
C ARG A 65 -21.43 8.16 1.12
N THR A 66 -21.04 8.58 2.32
CA THR A 66 -21.42 7.88 3.55
C THR A 66 -22.76 8.37 4.12
N GLY A 67 -23.18 9.58 3.78
CA GLY A 67 -24.32 10.25 4.41
C GLY A 67 -24.01 10.75 5.81
N ALA A 68 -22.73 10.77 6.21
CA ALA A 68 -22.32 11.39 7.46
C ALA A 68 -22.46 12.91 7.36
N GLY A 69 -22.80 13.57 8.46
CA GLY A 69 -22.90 15.04 8.50
C GLY A 69 -23.12 15.51 9.93
N PRO A 70 -23.04 16.83 10.18
CA PRO A 70 -23.18 17.40 11.50
C PRO A 70 -24.47 17.02 12.21
N ASP A 71 -25.55 16.85 11.43
CA ASP A 71 -26.90 16.55 11.95
C ASP A 71 -27.24 15.07 11.86
N ASN A 72 -26.34 14.21 11.37
CA ASN A 72 -26.60 12.80 11.16
C ASN A 72 -25.61 11.91 11.94
N GLN A 73 -26.13 11.24 12.96
CA GLN A 73 -25.36 10.29 13.79
C GLN A 73 -25.17 8.93 13.10
N TYR A 74 -25.86 8.68 12.01
CA TYR A 74 -25.81 7.42 11.28
C TYR A 74 -25.19 7.63 9.91
N TYR A 75 -24.35 6.71 9.47
CA TYR A 75 -23.75 6.74 8.15
C TYR A 75 -23.72 5.34 7.52
N LYS A 76 -23.62 5.33 6.18
CA LYS A 76 -23.59 4.09 5.40
C LYS A 76 -22.24 3.41 5.57
N ILE A 77 -22.26 2.13 5.94
CA ILE A 77 -21.07 1.28 6.03
C ILE A 77 -20.66 0.69 4.66
N ASN A 78 -21.52 0.82 3.64
CA ASN A 78 -21.31 0.37 2.27
C ASN A 78 -21.50 1.53 1.28
N PRO A 79 -20.66 2.59 1.32
CA PRO A 79 -20.76 3.67 0.35
C PRO A 79 -20.40 3.17 -1.06
N LYS A 80 -20.96 3.83 -2.09
CA LYS A 80 -20.58 3.60 -3.48
C LYS A 80 -19.23 4.29 -3.73
N VAL A 81 -18.24 3.56 -4.26
CA VAL A 81 -16.85 4.03 -4.39
C VAL A 81 -16.18 3.60 -5.70
N ASP A 82 -16.88 2.87 -6.54
CA ASP A 82 -16.37 2.26 -7.78
C ASP A 82 -15.87 3.29 -8.80
N ASP A 83 -16.43 4.50 -8.77
CA ASP A 83 -16.06 5.61 -9.65
C ASP A 83 -14.88 6.46 -9.12
N ILE A 84 -14.48 6.28 -7.87
CA ILE A 84 -13.47 7.12 -7.22
C ILE A 84 -12.10 7.03 -7.88
N PRO A 85 -11.58 5.85 -8.24
CA PRO A 85 -10.27 5.78 -8.92
C PRO A 85 -10.24 6.52 -10.26
N ASP A 86 -11.36 6.56 -10.99
CA ASP A 86 -11.46 7.26 -12.26
C ASP A 86 -11.68 8.76 -12.09
N ALA A 87 -12.44 9.16 -11.09
CA ALA A 87 -12.76 10.56 -10.82
C ALA A 87 -11.61 11.34 -10.16
N TYR A 88 -10.82 10.69 -9.31
CA TYR A 88 -9.81 11.34 -8.46
C TYR A 88 -8.39 10.83 -8.68
N GLY A 89 -8.19 9.74 -9.41
CA GLY A 89 -6.86 9.22 -9.74
C GLY A 89 -6.14 10.13 -10.73
N LYS A 90 -4.83 10.28 -10.56
CA LYS A 90 -3.92 10.97 -11.48
C LYS A 90 -3.04 9.95 -12.18
N VAL A 91 -2.68 10.18 -13.44
CA VAL A 91 -1.87 9.25 -14.21
C VAL A 91 -0.49 9.86 -14.46
N CYS A 92 0.55 9.12 -14.12
CA CYS A 92 1.93 9.42 -14.46
C CYS A 92 2.64 8.13 -14.88
N ASN A 93 3.43 8.18 -15.96
CA ASN A 93 4.19 7.04 -16.49
C ASN A 93 3.36 5.74 -16.64
N GLY A 94 2.10 5.85 -17.06
CA GLY A 94 1.20 4.72 -17.24
C GLY A 94 0.59 4.14 -15.95
N VAL A 95 0.96 4.68 -14.80
CA VAL A 95 0.42 4.30 -13.48
C VAL A 95 -0.64 5.31 -13.05
N LYS A 96 -1.82 4.83 -12.68
CA LYS A 96 -2.85 5.67 -12.03
C LYS A 96 -2.59 5.70 -10.53
N LEU A 97 -2.32 6.88 -9.99
CA LEU A 97 -2.13 7.12 -8.56
C LEU A 97 -3.44 7.56 -7.90
N LEU A 98 -3.83 6.90 -6.81
CA LEU A 98 -4.92 7.33 -5.94
C LEU A 98 -4.36 7.56 -4.52
N VAL A 99 -4.27 8.81 -4.10
CA VAL A 99 -3.80 9.16 -2.76
C VAL A 99 -4.95 9.01 -1.77
N LEU A 100 -4.87 8.00 -0.93
CA LEU A 100 -5.90 7.72 0.08
C LEU A 100 -5.78 8.63 1.29
N GLY A 101 -4.55 8.90 1.73
CA GLY A 101 -4.25 9.69 2.90
C GLY A 101 -4.43 8.93 4.21
N THR A 102 -3.92 9.51 5.29
CA THR A 102 -4.07 8.99 6.64
C THR A 102 -5.32 9.55 7.31
N VAL A 103 -5.97 8.73 8.11
CA VAL A 103 -7.00 9.19 9.04
C VAL A 103 -6.35 9.32 10.40
N GLU A 104 -6.23 10.54 10.90
CA GLU A 104 -5.74 10.77 12.26
C GLU A 104 -6.76 10.16 13.24
N THR A 105 -6.37 9.05 13.87
CA THR A 105 -7.25 8.31 14.76
C THR A 105 -7.41 9.03 16.09
N GLY A 106 -8.58 9.53 16.32
CA GLY A 106 -9.04 9.80 17.67
C GLY A 106 -9.39 8.49 18.40
N GLY A 107 -8.37 7.77 18.89
CA GLY A 107 -8.56 6.58 19.73
C GLY A 107 -8.74 5.25 18.97
N ALA A 108 -8.12 4.19 19.50
CA ALA A 108 -8.20 2.84 18.97
C ALA A 108 -9.66 2.35 18.90
N GLY A 109 -10.15 2.04 17.70
CA GLY A 109 -11.46 1.46 17.49
C GLY A 109 -12.53 2.41 16.96
N CYS A 110 -12.20 3.65 16.63
CA CYS A 110 -13.17 4.57 16.04
C CYS A 110 -13.47 4.16 14.59
N VAL A 111 -14.69 3.73 14.35
CA VAL A 111 -15.22 3.51 13.00
C VAL A 111 -15.73 4.88 12.52
N CYS A 112 -14.85 5.70 11.96
CA CYS A 112 -15.24 6.99 11.38
C CYS A 112 -15.62 6.86 9.91
N PRO A 113 -16.42 7.77 9.35
CA PRO A 113 -16.85 7.73 7.95
C PRO A 113 -15.69 7.66 6.95
N GLU A 114 -14.60 8.36 7.23
CA GLU A 114 -13.38 8.35 6.42
C GLU A 114 -12.77 6.95 6.36
N HIS A 115 -12.61 6.28 7.49
CA HIS A 115 -12.10 4.90 7.54
C HIS A 115 -12.98 3.93 6.77
N VAL A 116 -14.30 4.04 6.95
CA VAL A 116 -15.26 3.20 6.23
C VAL A 116 -15.12 3.41 4.73
N MET A 117 -14.98 4.66 4.29
CA MET A 117 -14.83 5.00 2.88
C MET A 117 -13.52 4.46 2.31
N LEU A 118 -12.37 4.71 2.95
CA LEU A 118 -11.06 4.22 2.50
C LEU A 118 -11.04 2.69 2.42
N ARG A 119 -11.49 2.01 3.46
CA ARG A 119 -11.63 0.56 3.48
C ARG A 119 -12.51 0.07 2.32
N ARG A 120 -13.62 0.73 2.06
CA ARG A 120 -14.52 0.37 0.98
C ARG A 120 -13.87 0.58 -0.38
N ILE A 121 -13.12 1.66 -0.58
CA ILE A 121 -12.35 1.90 -1.79
C ILE A 121 -11.38 0.73 -2.03
N ILE A 122 -10.51 0.43 -1.07
CA ILE A 122 -9.51 -0.63 -1.22
C ILE A 122 -10.15 -2.00 -1.54
N ASN A 123 -11.24 -2.35 -0.84
CA ASN A 123 -11.91 -3.62 -1.06
C ASN A 123 -12.65 -3.69 -2.40
N ASN A 124 -13.14 -2.56 -2.89
CA ASN A 124 -13.91 -2.47 -4.14
C ASN A 124 -13.10 -1.94 -5.32
N LEU A 125 -11.78 -1.87 -5.22
CA LEU A 125 -10.97 -1.66 -6.41
C LEU A 125 -11.28 -2.79 -7.38
N VAL A 126 -12.18 -2.49 -8.33
CA VAL A 126 -12.61 -3.46 -9.35
C VAL A 126 -11.45 -3.64 -10.30
N LEU A 127 -10.99 -4.88 -10.39
CA LEU A 127 -9.95 -5.26 -11.31
C LEU A 127 -10.59 -5.95 -12.52
N HIS A 128 -10.34 -5.41 -13.70
CA HIS A 128 -10.52 -6.18 -14.90
C HIS A 128 -9.47 -7.29 -14.98
N ARG A 129 -9.74 -8.30 -15.79
CA ARG A 129 -8.78 -9.41 -15.96
C ARG A 129 -7.47 -8.86 -16.53
N GLY A 130 -6.41 -8.91 -15.75
CA GLY A 130 -5.09 -8.39 -16.13
C GLY A 130 -4.63 -7.13 -15.40
N ASP A 131 -5.54 -6.42 -14.73
CA ASP A 131 -5.17 -5.23 -13.95
C ASP A 131 -4.33 -5.57 -12.71
N VAL A 132 -3.53 -4.60 -12.28
CA VAL A 132 -2.68 -4.69 -11.09
C VAL A 132 -2.99 -3.54 -10.16
N VAL A 133 -3.19 -3.84 -8.88
CA VAL A 133 -3.25 -2.84 -7.81
C VAL A 133 -2.04 -3.04 -6.92
N VAL A 134 -1.28 -1.99 -6.72
CA VAL A 134 -0.16 -1.93 -5.79
C VAL A 134 -0.52 -0.98 -4.66
N LEU A 135 -0.57 -1.51 -3.44
CA LEU A 135 -0.81 -0.73 -2.22
C LEU A 135 0.51 -0.60 -1.47
N ASP A 136 1.03 0.62 -1.31
CA ASP A 136 2.14 0.86 -0.38
C ASP A 136 1.55 1.05 1.02
N MET A 137 1.88 0.20 1.95
CA MET A 137 1.30 0.19 3.29
C MET A 137 2.36 0.56 4.33
N GLU A 138 2.09 1.58 5.12
CA GLU A 138 2.93 1.87 6.27
C GLU A 138 3.08 0.66 7.21
N ALA A 139 4.19 0.63 7.94
CA ALA A 139 4.42 -0.42 8.94
C ALA A 139 3.32 -0.39 10.01
N GLY A 140 2.49 -1.41 10.00
CA GLY A 140 1.36 -1.52 10.93
C GLY A 140 0.06 -1.85 10.22
N LEU A 141 -0.01 -3.02 9.61
CA LEU A 141 -1.28 -3.62 9.13
C LEU A 141 -2.36 -3.66 10.22
N GLU A 142 -1.95 -3.50 11.48
CA GLU A 142 -2.81 -3.51 12.66
C GLU A 142 -3.81 -2.34 12.67
N HIS A 143 -3.44 -1.20 12.09
CA HIS A 143 -4.30 -0.01 12.01
C HIS A 143 -5.37 -0.10 10.92
N MET A 144 -5.17 -0.96 9.95
CA MET A 144 -6.13 -1.11 8.84
C MET A 144 -7.30 -2.05 9.15
N GLY A 145 -7.30 -2.72 10.30
CA GLY A 145 -8.37 -3.63 10.70
C GLY A 145 -8.58 -4.80 9.73
N ARG A 146 -9.24 -5.85 10.19
CA ARG A 146 -9.50 -7.09 9.42
C ARG A 146 -10.19 -6.89 8.06
N GLY A 147 -10.76 -5.75 7.80
CA GLY A 147 -11.55 -5.52 6.61
C GLY A 147 -10.84 -4.81 5.45
N THR A 148 -9.66 -4.23 5.65
CA THR A 148 -8.96 -3.50 4.60
C THR A 148 -8.09 -4.41 3.74
N THR A 149 -7.70 -5.56 4.28
CA THR A 149 -6.85 -6.55 3.63
C THR A 149 -7.63 -7.71 3.03
N GLU A 150 -8.97 -7.74 3.20
CA GLU A 150 -9.83 -8.68 2.48
C GLU A 150 -9.70 -8.43 0.97
N GLY A 151 -9.39 -9.48 0.22
CA GLY A 151 -9.24 -9.41 -1.24
C GLY A 151 -7.84 -9.07 -1.74
N MET A 152 -6.81 -9.05 -0.86
CA MET A 152 -5.43 -9.04 -1.30
C MET A 152 -5.01 -10.43 -1.79
N ASP A 153 -4.34 -10.48 -2.94
CA ASP A 153 -3.81 -11.73 -3.47
C ASP A 153 -2.51 -12.10 -2.77
N GLN A 154 -1.67 -11.09 -2.50
CA GLN A 154 -0.36 -11.32 -1.89
C GLN A 154 0.15 -10.11 -1.11
N PHE A 155 1.02 -10.40 -0.14
CA PHE A 155 1.85 -9.42 0.54
C PHE A 155 3.30 -9.53 0.10
N ILE A 156 3.95 -8.39 -0.13
CA ILE A 156 5.40 -8.30 -0.30
C ILE A 156 5.95 -7.52 0.88
N VAL A 157 6.76 -8.18 1.69
CA VAL A 157 7.40 -7.58 2.85
C VAL A 157 8.80 -7.12 2.46
N VAL A 158 9.01 -5.81 2.41
CA VAL A 158 10.35 -5.25 2.19
C VAL A 158 11.09 -5.23 3.53
N ILE A 159 12.24 -5.87 3.56
CA ILE A 159 13.10 -5.95 4.74
C ILE A 159 14.50 -5.40 4.45
N GLU A 160 15.21 -5.00 5.48
CA GLU A 160 16.65 -4.80 5.48
C GLU A 160 17.31 -5.84 6.40
N PRO A 161 18.60 -6.18 6.23
CA PRO A 161 19.27 -7.11 7.12
C PRO A 161 19.22 -6.64 8.57
N GLY A 162 18.50 -7.39 9.41
CA GLY A 162 18.37 -7.08 10.83
C GLY A 162 17.19 -7.74 11.51
N SER A 163 17.36 -8.04 12.79
CA SER A 163 16.38 -8.80 13.59
C SER A 163 15.00 -8.13 13.67
N ARG A 164 14.95 -6.79 13.66
CA ARG A 164 13.68 -6.06 13.71
C ARG A 164 12.87 -6.24 12.42
N SER A 165 13.53 -6.23 11.25
CA SER A 165 12.87 -6.47 9.96
C SER A 165 12.38 -7.92 9.85
N VAL A 166 13.17 -8.88 10.33
CA VAL A 166 12.75 -10.29 10.43
C VAL A 166 11.52 -10.45 11.32
N GLN A 167 11.47 -9.73 12.44
CA GLN A 167 10.30 -9.75 13.33
C GLN A 167 9.06 -9.17 12.63
N THR A 168 9.23 -8.08 11.85
CA THR A 168 8.14 -7.51 11.06
C THR A 168 7.61 -8.52 10.05
N TYR A 169 8.49 -9.21 9.31
CA TYR A 169 8.07 -10.28 8.40
C TYR A 169 7.25 -11.37 9.12
N LYS A 170 7.73 -11.86 10.28
CA LYS A 170 7.01 -12.89 11.05
C LYS A 170 5.62 -12.41 11.48
N ASN A 171 5.50 -11.16 11.89
CA ASN A 171 4.21 -10.59 12.26
C ASN A 171 3.27 -10.48 11.04
N VAL A 172 3.78 -10.01 9.90
CA VAL A 172 3.01 -9.92 8.66
C VAL A 172 2.57 -11.31 8.20
N LYS A 173 3.45 -12.31 8.24
CA LYS A 173 3.11 -13.70 7.85
C LYS A 173 2.00 -14.28 8.73
N ARG A 174 2.04 -14.03 10.04
CA ARG A 174 0.97 -14.43 10.97
C ARG A 174 -0.35 -13.74 10.62
N LEU A 175 -0.31 -12.41 10.43
CA LEU A 175 -1.49 -11.62 10.09
C LEU A 175 -2.08 -12.05 8.75
N ALA A 176 -1.26 -12.28 7.73
CA ALA A 176 -1.71 -12.78 6.43
C ALA A 176 -2.51 -14.08 6.56
N LYS A 177 -2.04 -15.01 7.41
CA LYS A 177 -2.75 -16.24 7.72
C LYS A 177 -4.12 -15.97 8.33
N ASP A 178 -4.21 -15.03 9.29
CA ASP A 178 -5.46 -14.67 9.97
C ASP A 178 -6.46 -14.00 9.01
N LEU A 179 -5.96 -13.37 7.95
CA LEU A 179 -6.72 -12.67 6.92
C LEU A 179 -7.02 -13.54 5.69
N GLY A 180 -6.51 -14.76 5.65
CA GLY A 180 -6.70 -15.68 4.52
C GLY A 180 -5.86 -15.35 3.27
N VAL A 181 -4.87 -14.44 3.38
CA VAL A 181 -3.93 -14.15 2.30
C VAL A 181 -2.91 -15.29 2.24
N LYS A 182 -2.85 -15.94 1.08
CA LYS A 182 -2.08 -17.19 0.92
C LYS A 182 -0.60 -16.95 0.60
N GLN A 183 -0.27 -15.84 -0.04
CA GLN A 183 1.06 -15.56 -0.53
C GLN A 183 1.69 -14.41 0.25
N VAL A 184 2.80 -14.69 0.89
CA VAL A 184 3.61 -13.69 1.58
C VAL A 184 5.03 -13.84 1.08
N HIS A 185 5.52 -12.83 0.41
CA HIS A 185 6.86 -12.80 -0.14
C HIS A 185 7.72 -11.76 0.55
N VAL A 186 9.02 -11.93 0.44
CA VAL A 186 10.02 -11.04 1.02
C VAL A 186 10.95 -10.54 -0.07
N VAL A 187 11.20 -9.24 -0.07
CA VAL A 187 12.29 -8.60 -0.80
C VAL A 187 13.27 -8.03 0.21
N ALA A 188 14.50 -8.47 0.15
CA ALA A 188 15.57 -7.97 1.00
C ALA A 188 16.26 -6.78 0.32
N ASN A 189 16.08 -5.60 0.87
CA ASN A 189 16.62 -4.35 0.35
C ASN A 189 17.83 -3.87 1.14
N LYS A 190 18.60 -2.98 0.54
CA LYS A 190 19.83 -2.37 1.12
C LYS A 190 20.88 -3.42 1.50
N ILE A 191 21.01 -4.46 0.71
CA ILE A 191 22.05 -5.49 0.87
C ILE A 191 23.41 -4.90 0.53
N ARG A 192 24.36 -4.96 1.45
CA ARG A 192 25.68 -4.37 1.31
C ARG A 192 26.76 -5.38 0.89
N ASP A 193 26.63 -6.60 1.42
CA ASP A 193 27.63 -7.65 1.24
C ASP A 193 27.01 -9.06 1.38
N GLU A 194 27.86 -10.07 1.18
CA GLU A 194 27.48 -11.50 1.32
C GLU A 194 26.99 -11.86 2.73
N LYS A 195 27.46 -11.16 3.78
CA LYS A 195 27.01 -11.42 5.16
C LYS A 195 25.57 -11.00 5.37
N ASP A 196 25.16 -9.88 4.74
CA ASP A 196 23.79 -9.42 4.74
C ASP A 196 22.88 -10.45 4.04
N GLU A 197 23.33 -11.00 2.90
CA GLU A 197 22.58 -12.06 2.19
C GLU A 197 22.47 -13.33 3.05
N GLU A 198 23.58 -13.79 3.65
CA GLU A 198 23.59 -14.97 4.49
C GLU A 198 22.67 -14.80 5.71
N PHE A 199 22.67 -13.62 6.33
CA PHE A 199 21.75 -13.30 7.41
C PHE A 199 20.30 -13.46 6.95
N VAL A 200 19.94 -12.93 5.78
CA VAL A 200 18.57 -13.02 5.24
C VAL A 200 18.23 -14.49 4.94
N LYS A 201 19.09 -15.20 4.22
CA LYS A 201 18.89 -16.62 3.87
C LYS A 201 18.74 -17.53 5.11
N THR A 202 19.38 -17.16 6.23
CA THR A 202 19.26 -17.90 7.49
C THR A 202 17.92 -17.68 8.20
N HIS A 203 17.30 -16.49 8.04
CA HIS A 203 16.13 -16.11 8.81
C HIS A 203 14.82 -16.09 8.01
N ILE A 204 14.89 -16.08 6.68
CA ILE A 204 13.74 -16.05 5.78
C ILE A 204 13.72 -17.38 5.00
N PRO A 205 12.58 -18.09 5.00
CA PRO A 205 12.41 -19.29 4.18
C PRO A 205 12.64 -19.00 2.70
N ALA A 206 13.32 -19.91 2.01
CA ALA A 206 13.65 -19.74 0.60
C ALA A 206 12.40 -19.60 -0.29
N GLU A 207 11.32 -20.27 0.06
CA GLU A 207 10.03 -20.19 -0.64
C GLU A 207 9.34 -18.82 -0.54
N ASP A 208 9.67 -18.04 0.49
CA ASP A 208 9.12 -16.71 0.69
C ASP A 208 10.03 -15.61 0.10
N LEU A 209 11.32 -15.90 -0.11
CA LEU A 209 12.31 -14.92 -0.56
C LEU A 209 12.27 -14.74 -2.08
N LEU A 210 11.84 -13.56 -2.56
CA LEU A 210 11.86 -13.23 -3.99
C LEU A 210 13.25 -12.86 -4.48
N GLY A 211 14.05 -12.16 -3.67
CA GLY A 211 15.38 -11.75 -4.07
C GLY A 211 15.96 -10.63 -3.22
N PHE A 212 17.07 -10.09 -3.72
CA PHE A 212 17.89 -9.08 -3.06
C PHE A 212 17.97 -7.82 -3.92
N ILE A 213 17.89 -6.66 -3.28
CA ILE A 213 18.20 -5.35 -3.87
C ILE A 213 19.42 -4.83 -3.13
N HIS A 214 20.52 -4.69 -3.86
CA HIS A 214 21.76 -4.21 -3.29
C HIS A 214 21.71 -2.71 -3.02
N TYR A 215 22.42 -2.28 -1.99
CA TYR A 215 22.55 -0.86 -1.67
C TYR A 215 23.21 -0.12 -2.84
N ASN A 216 22.56 0.92 -3.30
CA ASN A 216 23.09 1.81 -4.32
C ASN A 216 22.79 3.25 -3.92
N THR A 217 23.81 4.10 -3.93
CA THR A 217 23.69 5.52 -3.60
C THR A 217 22.79 6.26 -4.58
N GLU A 218 22.80 5.90 -5.86
CA GLU A 218 21.94 6.51 -6.88
C GLU A 218 20.44 6.33 -6.59
N ILE A 219 20.06 5.21 -5.95
CA ILE A 219 18.66 4.98 -5.53
C ILE A 219 18.29 5.85 -4.31
N MET A 220 19.28 6.28 -3.52
CA MET A 220 19.05 7.10 -2.34
C MET A 220 18.89 8.58 -2.67
N ASP A 221 19.47 9.01 -3.79
CA ASP A 221 19.49 10.40 -4.27
C ASP A 221 18.37 10.68 -5.31
N ALA A 222 17.62 9.64 -5.70
CA ALA A 222 16.48 9.71 -6.62
C ALA A 222 15.14 9.89 -5.89
#